data_51d7fcbe9a144750b65d5005ba8dce7a
#
_entry.id   51d7fcbe9a144750b65d5005ba8dce7a
#
_cell.length_a   1.000
_cell.length_b   1.000
_cell.length_c   1.000
_cell.angle_alpha   90.00
_cell.angle_beta   90.00
_cell.angle_gamma   90.00
#
_symmetry.space_group_name_H-M   'P 1'
#
loop_
_entity.id
_entity.type
_entity.pdbx_description
1 polymer ?
#
loop_
_entity_poly.entity_id
_entity_poly.type
_entity_poly.pdbx_seq_one_letter_code
_entity_poly.pdbx_strand_id
1 'polypeptide(L)'
;GREGEKMLERLSNRLADKLLSEKLISESERDIYAYGMELFLLRVVFYSVILLTAIVTDTLFIGAVFSIVYLSLRQYAGGYHCKTPMRCMAVSLILYLAVAMVCRADIGALRPVLAVVDVAAFAVIAVFSPSESENNPLTDEEKVIYRKKAVILAAAYLLIGAAAFIFGYDAVFFPLSCSFAAVAALMTVNLRKFS
;
A
#
# COMPACT_ATOMS: atom_id res chain seq x y z
N GLY A 1 12.72 15.99 -4.10
CA GLY A 1 12.08 15.42 -2.91
C GLY A 1 11.70 16.48 -1.88
N ARG A 2 12.67 17.18 -1.28
CA ARG A 2 12.40 18.13 -0.17
C ARG A 2 11.53 19.34 -0.55
N GLU A 3 11.58 19.82 -1.78
CA GLU A 3 10.74 20.94 -2.21
C GLU A 3 9.29 20.56 -2.40
N GLY A 4 9.01 19.37 -2.94
CA GLY A 4 7.65 18.86 -3.07
C GLY A 4 6.98 18.61 -1.72
N GLU A 5 7.72 18.05 -0.74
CA GLU A 5 7.22 17.85 0.63
C GLU A 5 6.89 19.19 1.29
N LYS A 6 7.79 20.19 1.21
CA LYS A 6 7.53 21.53 1.72
C LYS A 6 6.35 22.23 1.06
N MET A 7 6.11 21.96 -0.23
CA MET A 7 4.96 22.53 -0.93
C MET A 7 3.65 21.92 -0.44
N LEU A 8 3.60 20.61 -0.23
CA LEU A 8 2.42 19.93 0.31
C LEU A 8 2.16 20.35 1.76
N GLU A 9 3.18 20.42 2.60
CA GLU A 9 3.11 20.94 3.96
C GLU A 9 2.56 22.38 4.01
N ARG A 10 3.04 23.28 3.13
CA ARG A 10 2.51 24.65 3.04
C ARG A 10 1.05 24.68 2.60
N LEU A 11 0.67 23.80 1.68
CA LEU A 11 -0.71 23.73 1.19
C LEU A 11 -1.65 23.20 2.27
N SER A 12 -1.26 22.13 2.97
CA SER A 12 -2.05 21.53 4.05
C SER A 12 -2.23 22.51 5.22
N ASN A 13 -1.17 23.24 5.60
CA ASN A 13 -1.24 24.29 6.61
C ASN A 13 -2.20 25.42 6.21
N ARG A 14 -2.13 25.92 4.96
CA ARG A 14 -3.06 26.95 4.46
C ARG A 14 -4.51 26.49 4.49
N LEU A 15 -4.76 25.23 4.15
CA LEU A 15 -6.11 24.65 4.21
C LEU A 15 -6.62 24.56 5.64
N ALA A 16 -5.77 24.11 6.58
CA ALA A 16 -6.12 24.06 8.00
C ALA A 16 -6.37 25.46 8.58
N ASP A 17 -5.52 26.45 8.23
CA ASP A 17 -5.70 27.84 8.65
C ASP A 17 -7.03 28.44 8.10
N LYS A 18 -7.44 28.06 6.89
CA LYS A 18 -8.73 28.46 6.33
C LYS A 18 -9.89 27.85 7.10
N LEU A 19 -9.84 26.55 7.43
CA LEU A 19 -10.87 25.90 8.25
C LEU A 19 -10.99 26.55 9.63
N LEU A 20 -9.86 26.92 10.24
CA LEU A 20 -9.81 27.61 11.51
C LEU A 20 -10.46 29.02 11.40
N SER A 21 -10.12 29.78 10.34
CA SER A 21 -10.68 31.12 10.11
C SER A 21 -12.19 31.12 9.89
N GLU A 22 -12.71 30.04 9.27
CA GLU A 22 -14.14 29.81 9.06
C GLU A 22 -14.83 29.19 10.31
N LYS A 23 -14.09 28.99 11.42
CA LYS A 23 -14.58 28.42 12.68
C LYS A 23 -15.16 27.00 12.53
N LEU A 24 -14.68 26.24 11.53
CA LEU A 24 -15.07 24.86 11.29
C LEU A 24 -14.29 23.90 12.17
N ILE A 25 -13.12 24.31 12.67
CA ILE A 25 -12.28 23.56 13.60
C ILE A 25 -11.81 24.50 14.72
N SER A 26 -11.39 23.93 15.86
CA SER A 26 -10.77 24.65 16.98
C SER A 26 -9.25 24.79 16.79
N GLU A 27 -8.63 25.72 17.54
CA GLU A 27 -7.16 25.86 17.54
C GLU A 27 -6.45 24.56 17.97
N SER A 28 -7.02 23.82 18.91
CA SER A 28 -6.46 22.54 19.39
C SER A 28 -6.51 21.43 18.33
N GLU A 29 -7.38 21.53 17.34
CA GLU A 29 -7.54 20.55 16.26
C GLU A 29 -6.73 20.92 15.01
N ARG A 30 -6.30 22.17 14.89
CA ARG A 30 -5.64 22.73 13.70
C ARG A 30 -4.49 21.85 13.21
N ASP A 31 -3.61 21.42 14.08
CA ASP A 31 -2.42 20.62 13.70
C ASP A 31 -2.79 19.19 13.29
N ILE A 32 -3.84 18.62 13.90
CA ILE A 32 -4.38 17.30 13.52
C ILE A 32 -4.95 17.36 12.08
N TYR A 33 -5.72 18.42 11.79
CA TYR A 33 -6.27 18.63 10.44
C TYR A 33 -5.18 18.93 9.40
N ALA A 34 -4.16 19.73 9.74
CA ALA A 34 -3.03 20.02 8.85
C ALA A 34 -2.31 18.72 8.48
N TYR A 35 -2.01 17.86 9.45
CA TYR A 35 -1.38 16.56 9.24
C TYR A 35 -2.27 15.60 8.43
N GLY A 36 -3.55 15.53 8.76
CA GLY A 36 -4.51 14.71 8.01
C GLY A 36 -4.63 15.13 6.54
N MET A 37 -4.64 16.45 6.27
CA MET A 37 -4.65 16.98 4.90
C MET A 37 -3.36 16.70 4.14
N GLU A 38 -2.20 16.80 4.79
CA GLU A 38 -0.93 16.45 4.18
C GLU A 38 -0.92 14.98 3.72
N LEU A 39 -1.35 14.07 4.59
CA LEU A 39 -1.47 12.65 4.25
C LEU A 39 -2.48 12.42 3.11
N PHE A 40 -3.59 13.14 3.10
CA PHE A 40 -4.58 13.06 2.03
C PHE A 40 -4.01 13.52 0.70
N LEU A 41 -3.36 14.69 0.66
CA LEU A 41 -2.73 15.23 -0.54
C LEU A 41 -1.64 14.30 -1.08
N LEU A 42 -0.81 13.73 -0.21
CA LEU A 42 0.18 12.72 -0.58
C LEU A 42 -0.46 11.48 -1.24
N ARG A 43 -1.59 11.02 -0.71
CA ARG A 43 -2.34 9.91 -1.31
C ARG A 43 -2.90 10.28 -2.68
N VAL A 44 -3.48 11.47 -2.82
CA VAL A 44 -4.01 11.95 -4.11
C VAL A 44 -2.91 12.00 -5.16
N VAL A 45 -1.74 12.57 -4.83
CA VAL A 45 -0.58 12.61 -5.74
C VAL A 45 -0.15 11.19 -6.12
N PHE A 46 -0.06 10.30 -5.15
CA PHE A 46 0.34 8.90 -5.38
C PHE A 46 -0.62 8.18 -6.33
N TYR A 47 -1.93 8.26 -6.08
CA TYR A 47 -2.93 7.62 -6.96
C TYR A 47 -2.91 8.24 -8.37
N SER A 48 -2.72 9.55 -8.47
CA SER A 48 -2.61 10.22 -9.77
C SER A 48 -1.40 9.74 -10.57
N VAL A 49 -0.25 9.55 -9.91
CA VAL A 49 0.96 9.02 -10.55
C VAL A 49 0.76 7.59 -11.02
N ILE A 50 0.18 6.71 -10.18
CA ILE A 50 -0.14 5.33 -10.58
C ILE A 50 -1.10 5.32 -11.77
N LEU A 51 -2.17 6.12 -11.71
CA LEU A 51 -3.17 6.19 -12.78
C LEU A 51 -2.57 6.66 -14.11
N LEU A 52 -1.80 7.76 -14.08
CA LEU A 52 -1.12 8.28 -15.28
C LEU A 52 -0.15 7.25 -15.86
N THR A 53 0.64 6.58 -14.99
CA THR A 53 1.55 5.53 -15.42
C THR A 53 0.78 4.36 -16.03
N ALA A 54 -0.34 3.95 -15.43
CA ALA A 54 -1.20 2.87 -15.91
C ALA A 54 -1.81 3.18 -17.29
N ILE A 55 -2.19 4.44 -17.53
CA ILE A 55 -2.70 4.91 -18.83
C ILE A 55 -1.58 4.86 -19.88
N VAL A 56 -0.42 5.45 -19.58
CA VAL A 56 0.71 5.53 -20.52
C VAL A 56 1.26 4.14 -20.87
N THR A 57 1.25 3.22 -19.90
CA THR A 57 1.74 1.84 -20.10
C THR A 57 0.66 0.87 -20.55
N ASP A 58 -0.59 1.31 -20.74
CA ASP A 58 -1.74 0.44 -21.07
C ASP A 58 -1.91 -0.72 -20.06
N THR A 59 -1.85 -0.43 -18.76
CA THR A 59 -1.94 -1.41 -17.67
C THR A 59 -2.99 -1.03 -16.63
N LEU A 60 -4.08 -0.36 -17.06
CA LEU A 60 -5.12 0.15 -16.15
C LEU A 60 -5.69 -0.92 -15.22
N PHE A 61 -6.00 -2.10 -15.74
CA PHE A 61 -6.54 -3.19 -14.94
C PHE A 61 -5.52 -3.70 -13.92
N ILE A 62 -4.26 -3.88 -14.34
CA ILE A 62 -3.15 -4.28 -13.44
C ILE A 62 -2.94 -3.23 -12.36
N GLY A 63 -2.96 -1.93 -12.74
CA GLY A 63 -2.84 -0.81 -11.80
C GLY A 63 -3.99 -0.75 -10.79
N ALA A 64 -5.21 -1.04 -11.22
CA ALA A 64 -6.37 -1.10 -10.32
C ALA A 64 -6.23 -2.25 -9.31
N VAL A 65 -5.92 -3.47 -9.78
CA VAL A 65 -5.71 -4.64 -8.90
C VAL A 65 -4.55 -4.40 -7.93
N PHE A 66 -3.41 -3.90 -8.44
CA PHE A 66 -2.26 -3.55 -7.60
C PHE A 66 -2.65 -2.54 -6.52
N SER A 67 -3.32 -1.46 -6.89
CA SER A 67 -3.71 -0.42 -5.94
C SER A 67 -4.64 -0.95 -4.85
N ILE A 68 -5.64 -1.75 -5.22
CA ILE A 68 -6.57 -2.34 -4.27
C ILE A 68 -5.85 -3.28 -3.31
N VAL A 69 -5.08 -4.25 -3.82
CA VAL A 69 -4.44 -5.27 -3.00
C VAL A 69 -3.30 -4.68 -2.17
N TYR A 70 -2.37 -3.99 -2.83
CA TYR A 70 -1.16 -3.47 -2.20
C TYR A 70 -1.46 -2.42 -1.13
N LEU A 71 -2.30 -1.43 -1.46
CA LEU A 71 -2.55 -0.31 -0.55
C LEU A 71 -3.43 -0.70 0.64
N SER A 72 -4.48 -1.51 0.40
CA SER A 72 -5.35 -1.96 1.49
C SER A 72 -4.61 -2.86 2.48
N LEU A 73 -3.81 -3.81 2.01
CA LEU A 73 -2.98 -4.63 2.88
C LEU A 73 -1.92 -3.81 3.60
N ARG A 74 -1.20 -2.95 2.87
CA ARG A 74 -0.14 -2.14 3.45
C ARG A 74 -0.64 -1.22 4.56
N GLN A 75 -1.87 -0.73 4.46
CA GLN A 75 -2.48 0.11 5.49
C GLN A 75 -2.62 -0.61 6.84
N TYR A 76 -2.92 -1.91 6.83
CA TYR A 76 -3.17 -2.67 8.05
C TYR A 76 -2.06 -3.65 8.41
N ALA A 77 -1.40 -4.24 7.42
CA ALA A 77 -0.28 -5.15 7.66
C ALA A 77 1.01 -4.40 8.03
N GLY A 78 1.12 -3.13 7.64
CA GLY A 78 2.35 -2.36 7.82
C GLY A 78 3.41 -2.73 6.79
N GLY A 79 4.67 -2.78 7.21
CA GLY A 79 5.82 -3.11 6.38
C GLY A 79 6.87 -2.01 6.37
N TYR A 80 7.87 -2.12 5.50
CA TYR A 80 8.97 -1.18 5.41
C TYR A 80 8.49 0.23 5.08
N HIS A 81 8.77 1.19 5.98
CA HIS A 81 8.55 2.60 5.77
C HIS A 81 9.88 3.31 5.47
N CYS A 82 9.90 4.07 4.39
CA CYS A 82 11.04 4.92 4.07
C CYS A 82 11.09 6.12 5.02
N LYS A 83 12.27 6.74 5.14
CA LYS A 83 12.47 7.95 5.96
C LYS A 83 11.63 9.15 5.49
N THR A 84 11.18 9.16 4.24
CA THR A 84 10.35 10.24 3.69
C THR A 84 9.19 9.66 2.87
N PRO A 85 8.00 10.31 2.87
CA PRO A 85 6.84 9.89 2.09
C PRO A 85 7.13 9.73 0.60
N MET A 86 7.92 10.65 0.02
CA MET A 86 8.30 10.61 -1.40
C MET A 86 9.12 9.37 -1.78
N ARG A 87 10.02 8.92 -0.89
CA ARG A 87 10.76 7.66 -1.12
C ARG A 87 9.85 6.46 -1.05
N CYS A 88 8.87 6.47 -0.14
CA CYS A 88 7.87 5.41 -0.03
C CYS A 88 7.02 5.33 -1.32
N MET A 89 6.62 6.49 -1.88
CA MET A 89 5.92 6.56 -3.16
C MET A 89 6.77 6.02 -4.31
N ALA A 90 8.06 6.38 -4.38
CA ALA A 90 8.97 5.88 -5.41
C ALA A 90 9.11 4.35 -5.35
N VAL A 91 9.29 3.77 -4.16
CA VAL A 91 9.34 2.31 -3.97
C VAL A 91 8.05 1.65 -4.42
N SER A 92 6.89 2.21 -4.06
CA SER A 92 5.59 1.67 -4.48
C SER A 92 5.37 1.76 -6.00
N LEU A 93 5.83 2.85 -6.64
CA LEU A 93 5.79 2.98 -8.10
C LEU A 93 6.70 1.97 -8.80
N ILE A 94 7.91 1.76 -8.28
CA ILE A 94 8.84 0.73 -8.80
C ILE A 94 8.21 -0.66 -8.68
N LEU A 95 7.59 -0.97 -7.55
CA LEU A 95 6.89 -2.24 -7.36
C LEU A 95 5.73 -2.40 -8.32
N TYR A 96 4.93 -1.35 -8.52
CA TYR A 96 3.86 -1.36 -9.52
C TYR A 96 4.39 -1.65 -10.93
N LEU A 97 5.46 -0.96 -11.36
CA LEU A 97 6.07 -1.20 -12.66
C LEU A 97 6.62 -2.62 -12.79
N ALA A 98 7.24 -3.15 -11.74
CA ALA A 98 7.71 -4.54 -11.70
C ALA A 98 6.54 -5.53 -11.87
N VAL A 99 5.44 -5.33 -11.13
CA VAL A 99 4.22 -6.13 -11.27
C VAL A 99 3.66 -6.03 -12.71
N ALA A 100 3.57 -4.82 -13.26
CA ALA A 100 3.08 -4.61 -14.61
C ALA A 100 3.96 -5.31 -15.68
N MET A 101 5.28 -5.28 -15.52
CA MET A 101 6.23 -5.98 -16.40
C MET A 101 6.05 -7.51 -16.31
N VAL A 102 5.96 -8.04 -15.08
CA VAL A 102 5.74 -9.47 -14.85
C VAL A 102 4.41 -9.92 -15.46
N CYS A 103 3.33 -9.18 -15.26
CA CYS A 103 2.01 -9.52 -15.81
C CYS A 103 1.93 -9.46 -17.35
N ARG A 104 2.84 -8.72 -17.99
CA ARG A 104 2.93 -8.66 -19.46
C ARG A 104 3.84 -9.73 -20.08
N ALA A 105 4.71 -10.31 -19.27
CA ALA A 105 5.55 -11.42 -19.72
C ALA A 105 4.72 -12.71 -19.81
N ASP A 106 5.07 -13.59 -20.73
CA ASP A 106 4.48 -14.93 -20.80
C ASP A 106 5.05 -15.81 -19.67
N ILE A 107 4.43 -15.70 -18.50
CA ILE A 107 4.85 -16.41 -17.28
C ILE A 107 3.85 -17.50 -16.86
N GLY A 108 3.04 -18.00 -17.81
CA GLY A 108 2.03 -19.03 -17.54
C GLY A 108 2.58 -20.24 -16.77
N ALA A 109 3.82 -20.64 -17.07
CA ALA A 109 4.53 -21.72 -16.36
C ALA A 109 4.78 -21.43 -14.87
N LEU A 110 4.77 -20.18 -14.45
CA LEU A 110 4.98 -19.78 -13.03
C LEU A 110 3.71 -19.79 -12.19
N ARG A 111 2.54 -20.07 -12.76
CA ARG A 111 1.26 -20.11 -12.02
C ARG A 111 1.33 -20.96 -10.74
N PRO A 112 1.79 -22.24 -10.76
CA PRO A 112 1.84 -23.06 -9.56
C PRO A 112 2.84 -22.52 -8.52
N VAL A 113 3.93 -21.90 -8.97
CA VAL A 113 4.92 -21.28 -8.07
C VAL A 113 4.30 -20.06 -7.36
N LEU A 114 3.59 -19.20 -8.09
CA LEU A 114 2.91 -18.04 -7.51
C LEU A 114 1.82 -18.46 -6.53
N ALA A 115 1.08 -19.53 -6.78
CA ALA A 115 0.09 -20.05 -5.84
C ALA A 115 0.73 -20.50 -4.51
N VAL A 116 1.92 -21.11 -4.55
CA VAL A 116 2.69 -21.46 -3.34
C VAL A 116 3.20 -20.18 -2.64
N VAL A 117 3.66 -19.21 -3.41
CA VAL A 117 4.09 -17.89 -2.89
C VAL A 117 2.93 -17.17 -2.19
N ASP A 118 1.71 -17.25 -2.71
CA ASP A 118 0.52 -16.64 -2.07
C ASP A 118 0.24 -17.25 -0.69
N VAL A 119 0.36 -18.56 -0.55
CA VAL A 119 0.22 -19.24 0.75
C VAL A 119 1.31 -18.80 1.72
N ALA A 120 2.57 -18.71 1.25
CA ALA A 120 3.68 -18.21 2.06
C ALA A 120 3.50 -16.74 2.45
N ALA A 121 3.04 -15.89 1.52
CA ALA A 121 2.73 -14.49 1.76
C ALA A 121 1.62 -14.33 2.80
N PHE A 122 0.57 -15.13 2.72
CA PHE A 122 -0.48 -15.17 3.74
C PHE A 122 0.08 -15.52 5.12
N ALA A 123 0.92 -16.56 5.21
CA ALA A 123 1.55 -16.96 6.48
C ALA A 123 2.40 -15.83 7.07
N VAL A 124 3.21 -15.15 6.25
CA VAL A 124 4.01 -13.99 6.67
C VAL A 124 3.11 -12.88 7.21
N ILE A 125 2.05 -12.52 6.49
CA ILE A 125 1.12 -11.46 6.92
C ILE A 125 0.40 -11.86 8.22
N ALA A 126 -0.09 -13.10 8.33
CA ALA A 126 -0.82 -13.56 9.50
C ALA A 126 0.04 -13.60 10.78
N VAL A 127 1.32 -13.93 10.65
CA VAL A 127 2.23 -14.03 11.78
C VAL A 127 2.77 -12.67 12.20
N PHE A 128 3.19 -11.84 11.23
CA PHE A 128 3.99 -10.65 11.48
C PHE A 128 3.19 -9.32 11.38
N SER A 129 1.89 -9.36 11.05
CA SER A 129 1.09 -8.12 11.06
C SER A 129 0.57 -7.80 12.47
N PRO A 130 0.44 -6.50 12.81
CA PRO A 130 0.96 -5.35 12.09
C PRO A 130 2.47 -5.18 12.29
N SER A 131 3.17 -4.87 11.20
CA SER A 131 4.59 -4.52 11.29
C SER A 131 4.72 -3.04 11.62
N GLU A 132 5.14 -2.73 12.83
CA GLU A 132 5.31 -1.35 13.32
C GLU A 132 6.49 -0.64 12.63
N SER A 133 6.47 0.67 12.64
CA SER A 133 7.58 1.51 12.23
C SER A 133 7.84 2.59 13.28
N GLU A 134 9.08 3.06 13.38
CA GLU A 134 9.48 4.17 14.28
C GLU A 134 8.63 5.43 14.07
N ASN A 135 8.12 5.64 12.85
CA ASN A 135 7.35 6.83 12.48
C ASN A 135 5.83 6.69 12.74
N ASN A 136 5.36 5.50 13.12
CA ASN A 136 3.96 5.25 13.42
C ASN A 136 3.83 4.15 14.48
N PRO A 137 4.10 4.48 15.75
CA PRO A 137 3.88 3.55 16.86
C PRO A 137 2.38 3.32 17.04
N LEU A 138 1.98 2.07 17.21
CA LEU A 138 0.59 1.67 17.43
C LEU A 138 0.35 1.40 18.91
N THR A 139 -0.82 1.78 19.40
CA THR A 139 -1.29 1.35 20.72
C THR A 139 -1.63 -0.16 20.69
N ASP A 140 -1.67 -0.81 21.86
CA ASP A 140 -1.96 -2.25 21.93
C ASP A 140 -3.36 -2.57 21.38
N GLU A 141 -4.33 -1.68 21.56
CA GLU A 141 -5.68 -1.81 20.99
C GLU A 141 -5.65 -1.71 19.47
N GLU A 142 -4.91 -0.76 18.92
CA GLU A 142 -4.75 -0.60 17.47
C GLU A 142 -4.05 -1.81 16.84
N LYS A 143 -3.04 -2.39 17.51
CA LYS A 143 -2.36 -3.62 17.04
C LYS A 143 -3.35 -4.76 16.84
N VAL A 144 -4.24 -4.98 17.81
CA VAL A 144 -5.26 -6.04 17.71
C VAL A 144 -6.21 -5.79 16.53
N ILE A 145 -6.69 -4.55 16.39
CA ILE A 145 -7.61 -4.16 15.33
C ILE A 145 -6.95 -4.29 13.95
N TYR A 146 -5.73 -3.78 13.80
CA TYR A 146 -4.99 -3.80 12.53
C TYR A 146 -4.61 -5.21 12.13
N ARG A 147 -4.15 -6.05 13.08
CA ARG A 147 -3.89 -7.46 12.83
C ARG A 147 -5.13 -8.18 12.32
N LYS A 148 -6.27 -8.01 12.99
CA LYS A 148 -7.54 -8.63 12.56
C LYS A 148 -7.90 -8.21 11.14
N LYS A 149 -7.83 -6.92 10.81
CA LYS A 149 -8.12 -6.40 9.47
C LYS A 149 -7.13 -6.91 8.43
N ALA A 150 -5.84 -6.93 8.73
CA ALA A 150 -4.80 -7.43 7.82
C ALA A 150 -5.02 -8.91 7.49
N VAL A 151 -5.27 -9.75 8.49
CA VAL A 151 -5.50 -11.20 8.30
C VAL A 151 -6.79 -11.45 7.52
N ILE A 152 -7.87 -10.74 7.82
CA ILE A 152 -9.15 -10.89 7.07
C ILE A 152 -8.94 -10.51 5.59
N LEU A 153 -8.28 -9.38 5.32
CA LEU A 153 -8.02 -8.95 3.95
C LEU A 153 -7.07 -9.92 3.23
N ALA A 154 -6.01 -10.38 3.90
CA ALA A 154 -5.08 -11.35 3.32
C ALA A 154 -5.78 -12.67 3.00
N ALA A 155 -6.66 -13.16 3.88
CA ALA A 155 -7.46 -14.36 3.63
C ALA A 155 -8.42 -14.16 2.43
N ALA A 156 -9.08 -13.01 2.34
CA ALA A 156 -9.96 -12.69 1.23
C ALA A 156 -9.19 -12.67 -0.11
N TYR A 157 -8.01 -12.04 -0.16
CA TYR A 157 -7.18 -12.02 -1.36
C TYR A 157 -6.61 -13.39 -1.72
N LEU A 158 -6.22 -14.20 -0.73
CA LEU A 158 -5.82 -15.59 -0.97
C LEU A 158 -6.95 -16.42 -1.59
N LEU A 159 -8.19 -16.26 -1.10
CA LEU A 159 -9.36 -16.96 -1.65
C LEU A 159 -9.70 -16.49 -3.06
N ILE A 160 -9.64 -15.17 -3.33
CA ILE A 160 -9.85 -14.61 -4.67
C ILE A 160 -8.76 -15.12 -5.63
N GLY A 161 -7.50 -15.13 -5.19
CA GLY A 161 -6.37 -15.67 -5.96
C GLY A 161 -6.54 -17.15 -6.25
N ALA A 162 -6.93 -17.95 -5.26
CA ALA A 162 -7.20 -19.39 -5.44
C ALA A 162 -8.35 -19.64 -6.43
N ALA A 163 -9.44 -18.87 -6.33
CA ALA A 163 -10.53 -18.93 -7.29
C ALA A 163 -10.06 -18.56 -8.71
N ALA A 164 -9.32 -17.46 -8.87
CA ALA A 164 -8.77 -17.05 -10.15
C ALA A 164 -7.80 -18.10 -10.74
N PHE A 165 -6.99 -18.75 -9.89
CA PHE A 165 -6.15 -19.86 -10.27
C PHE A 165 -6.97 -21.07 -10.79
N ILE A 166 -8.00 -21.50 -10.04
CA ILE A 166 -8.83 -22.67 -10.39
C ILE A 166 -9.59 -22.43 -11.70
N PHE A 167 -10.19 -21.24 -11.86
CA PHE A 167 -11.01 -20.92 -13.02
C PHE A 167 -10.21 -20.40 -14.23
N GLY A 168 -8.89 -20.27 -14.12
CA GLY A 168 -8.02 -19.81 -15.21
C GLY A 168 -8.12 -18.32 -15.52
N TYR A 169 -8.54 -17.49 -14.58
CA TYR A 169 -8.59 -16.03 -14.74
C TYR A 169 -7.22 -15.37 -14.52
N ASP A 170 -6.30 -15.60 -15.44
CA ASP A 170 -4.91 -15.13 -15.34
C ASP A 170 -4.79 -13.61 -15.24
N ALA A 171 -5.66 -12.88 -15.92
CA ALA A 171 -5.70 -11.42 -15.84
C ALA A 171 -5.93 -10.89 -14.40
N VAL A 172 -6.59 -11.67 -13.54
CA VAL A 172 -6.79 -11.34 -12.12
C VAL A 172 -5.71 -11.97 -11.25
N PHE A 173 -5.38 -13.25 -11.51
CA PHE A 173 -4.45 -14.03 -10.71
C PHE A 173 -3.07 -13.38 -10.64
N PHE A 174 -2.42 -13.11 -11.79
CA PHE A 174 -1.06 -12.59 -11.79
C PHE A 174 -0.89 -11.24 -11.07
N PRO A 175 -1.67 -10.18 -11.37
CA PRO A 175 -1.49 -8.92 -10.68
C PRO A 175 -1.84 -9.00 -9.18
N LEU A 176 -2.82 -9.84 -8.80
CA LEU A 176 -3.17 -10.07 -7.40
C LEU A 176 -2.01 -10.74 -6.66
N SER A 177 -1.52 -11.90 -7.16
CA SER A 177 -0.44 -12.67 -6.54
C SER A 177 0.86 -11.87 -6.44
N CYS A 178 1.26 -11.18 -7.52
CA CYS A 178 2.45 -10.34 -7.49
C CYS A 178 2.33 -9.20 -6.47
N SER A 179 1.16 -8.55 -6.38
CA SER A 179 0.92 -7.48 -5.40
C SER A 179 0.93 -8.00 -3.97
N PHE A 180 0.34 -9.17 -3.76
CA PHE A 180 0.29 -9.84 -2.47
C PHE A 180 1.70 -10.23 -1.99
N ALA A 181 2.50 -10.84 -2.87
CA ALA A 181 3.90 -11.18 -2.63
C ALA A 181 4.74 -9.93 -2.32
N ALA A 182 4.50 -8.80 -3.02
CA ALA A 182 5.20 -7.55 -2.79
C ALA A 182 4.97 -7.01 -1.37
N VAL A 183 3.75 -7.10 -0.84
CA VAL A 183 3.46 -6.70 0.56
C VAL A 183 4.23 -7.59 1.54
N ALA A 184 4.18 -8.91 1.39
CA ALA A 184 4.87 -9.85 2.25
C ALA A 184 6.40 -9.63 2.21
N ALA A 185 6.97 -9.38 1.03
CA ALA A 185 8.39 -9.07 0.87
C ALA A 185 8.78 -7.79 1.62
N LEU A 186 7.98 -6.72 1.54
CA LEU A 186 8.25 -5.48 2.27
C LEU A 186 8.16 -5.66 3.80
N MET A 187 7.29 -6.54 4.27
CA MET A 187 7.21 -6.88 5.70
C MET A 187 8.48 -7.60 6.16
N THR A 188 8.98 -8.59 5.39
CA THR A 188 10.20 -9.33 5.75
C THR A 188 11.45 -8.43 5.75
N VAL A 189 11.51 -7.45 4.84
CA VAL A 189 12.59 -6.43 4.84
C VAL A 189 12.55 -5.58 6.10
N ASN A 190 11.35 -5.20 6.57
CA ASN A 190 11.21 -4.44 7.80
C ASN A 190 11.67 -5.23 9.02
N LEU A 191 11.28 -6.51 9.12
CA LEU A 191 11.67 -7.37 10.23
C LEU A 191 13.20 -7.53 10.37
N ARG A 192 13.92 -7.67 9.23
CA ARG A 192 15.39 -7.76 9.23
C ARG A 192 16.09 -6.48 9.71
N LYS A 193 15.43 -5.35 9.65
CA LYS A 193 16.00 -4.07 10.09
C LYS A 193 15.90 -3.86 11.60
N PHE A 194 14.95 -4.55 12.24
CA PHE A 194 14.68 -4.46 13.68
C PHE A 194 15.18 -5.70 14.46
N SER A 195 15.73 -6.70 13.78
CA SER A 195 16.47 -7.83 14.36
C SER A 195 17.97 -7.52 14.42
#